data_b376de7c1d5ce3338d0411d0b78fb893
#
_entry.id   b376de7c1d5ce3338d0411d0b78fb893
#
_cell.length_a   1.000
_cell.length_b   1.000
_cell.length_c   1.000
_cell.angle_alpha   90.00
_cell.angle_beta   90.00
_cell.angle_gamma   90.00
#
_symmetry.space_group_name_H-M   'P 1'
#
loop_
_entity.id
_entity.type
_entity.pdbx_description
1 polymer ?
#
loop_
_entity_poly.entity_id
_entity_poly.type
_entity_poly.pdbx_seq_one_letter_code
_entity_poly.pdbx_strand_id
1 'polypeptide(L)'
;MTHPHTSSGRIPTELGYRHYVENLMGTANIKDSHKEGVQSCFSESEGERAVKNIAKYIAEKTNNAVIVAFGTDSLYYTGMSQLFAQPEFRDYAYMIKASTIFDQCDDKIDDIIDLFENNIPRVLIGTENPFGQMTSMVGVRIGKVFFTILGPMRMDYNKAFSFVDYLQKENK
;
A
#
# COMPACT_ATOMS: atom_id res chain seq x y z
N MET A 1 21.03 0.13 10.39
CA MET A 1 20.47 1.39 10.93
C MET A 1 21.27 2.55 10.42
N THR A 2 20.62 3.63 10.02
CA THR A 2 21.25 4.86 9.52
C THR A 2 20.85 6.03 10.38
N HIS A 3 21.66 7.09 10.38
CA HIS A 3 21.37 8.35 11.09
C HIS A 3 21.15 9.45 10.05
N PRO A 4 19.91 9.89 9.79
CA PRO A 4 19.65 10.95 8.84
C PRO A 4 20.06 12.34 9.35
N HIS A 5 20.09 12.54 10.68
CA HIS A 5 20.57 13.75 11.35
C HIS A 5 21.14 13.40 12.72
N THR A 6 22.08 14.19 13.22
CA THR A 6 22.75 14.01 14.52
C THR A 6 21.81 14.04 15.74
N SER A 7 20.61 14.60 15.59
CA SER A 7 19.57 14.69 16.64
C SER A 7 18.39 13.76 16.44
N SER A 8 18.32 13.03 15.31
CA SER A 8 17.24 12.06 15.05
C SER A 8 17.65 10.67 15.50
N GLY A 9 16.69 9.93 16.07
CA GLY A 9 16.89 8.54 16.45
C GLY A 9 17.29 7.66 15.25
N ARG A 10 17.79 6.46 15.53
CA ARG A 10 18.14 5.48 14.49
C ARG A 10 16.88 5.00 13.79
N ILE A 11 16.88 5.02 12.46
CA ILE A 11 15.83 4.41 11.66
C ILE A 11 16.35 3.10 11.04
N PRO A 12 15.50 2.09 10.88
CA PRO A 12 15.87 0.85 10.21
C PRO A 12 16.30 1.12 8.76
N THR A 13 17.22 0.32 8.27
CA THR A 13 17.52 0.25 6.83
C THR A 13 16.44 -0.57 6.11
N GLU A 14 16.43 -0.57 4.80
CA GLU A 14 15.58 -1.46 3.98
C GLU A 14 15.67 -2.91 4.46
N LEU A 15 16.89 -3.42 4.68
CA LEU A 15 17.12 -4.76 5.21
C LEU A 15 16.47 -4.97 6.60
N GLY A 16 16.47 -3.94 7.43
CA GLY A 16 15.82 -3.98 8.74
C GLY A 16 14.30 -4.10 8.63
N TYR A 17 13.67 -3.35 7.72
CA TYR A 17 12.24 -3.46 7.46
C TYR A 17 11.87 -4.82 6.85
N ARG A 18 12.69 -5.32 5.92
CA ARG A 18 12.51 -6.66 5.33
C ARG A 18 12.57 -7.74 6.40
N HIS A 19 13.57 -7.73 7.24
CA HIS A 19 13.70 -8.66 8.36
C HIS A 19 12.48 -8.61 9.30
N TYR A 20 11.96 -7.40 9.58
CA TYR A 20 10.75 -7.23 10.38
C TYR A 20 9.55 -7.91 9.73
N VAL A 21 9.30 -7.66 8.46
CA VAL A 21 8.15 -8.21 7.74
C VAL A 21 8.24 -9.74 7.66
N GLU A 22 9.41 -10.29 7.37
CA GLU A 22 9.59 -11.73 7.18
C GLU A 22 9.60 -12.54 8.49
N ASN A 23 10.11 -11.95 9.58
CA ASN A 23 10.43 -12.73 10.78
C ASN A 23 9.75 -12.25 12.07
N LEU A 24 9.37 -10.98 12.14
CA LEU A 24 8.88 -10.36 13.38
C LEU A 24 7.44 -9.84 13.27
N MET A 25 6.93 -9.65 12.05
CA MET A 25 5.55 -9.25 11.82
C MET A 25 4.64 -10.43 12.20
N GLY A 26 3.93 -10.29 13.33
CA GLY A 26 3.00 -11.33 13.79
C GLY A 26 1.82 -11.56 12.82
N THR A 27 0.92 -12.47 13.19
CA THR A 27 -0.31 -12.69 12.44
C THR A 27 -1.07 -11.36 12.33
N ALA A 28 -1.23 -10.87 11.12
CA ALA A 28 -1.94 -9.63 10.87
C ALA A 28 -3.43 -9.82 11.11
N ASN A 29 -3.94 -9.28 12.19
CA ASN A 29 -5.36 -9.30 12.51
C ASN A 29 -5.95 -7.91 12.32
N ILE A 30 -6.89 -7.79 11.40
CA ILE A 30 -7.65 -6.56 11.21
C ILE A 30 -8.57 -6.32 12.42
N LYS A 31 -8.64 -5.08 12.91
CA LYS A 31 -9.55 -4.70 14.00
C LYS A 31 -11.01 -4.80 13.54
N ASP A 32 -11.92 -5.19 14.44
CA ASP A 32 -13.34 -5.34 14.09
C ASP A 32 -13.96 -4.03 13.58
N SER A 33 -13.62 -2.89 14.13
CA SER A 33 -14.05 -1.59 13.61
C SER A 33 -13.59 -1.31 12.17
N HIS A 34 -12.47 -1.90 11.74
CA HIS A 34 -11.99 -1.78 10.37
C HIS A 34 -12.69 -2.77 9.44
N LYS A 35 -13.05 -3.97 9.92
CA LYS A 35 -13.89 -4.91 9.17
C LYS A 35 -15.25 -4.30 8.89
N GLU A 36 -15.91 -3.76 9.92
CA GLU A 36 -17.20 -3.07 9.80
C GLU A 36 -17.13 -1.92 8.77
N GLY A 37 -16.06 -1.12 8.80
CA GLY A 37 -15.87 -0.05 7.83
C GLY A 37 -15.72 -0.54 6.39
N VAL A 38 -15.01 -1.63 6.16
CA VAL A 38 -14.89 -2.25 4.82
C VAL A 38 -16.23 -2.85 4.40
N GLN A 39 -16.93 -3.56 5.29
CA GLN A 39 -18.24 -4.14 5.02
C GLN A 39 -19.30 -3.09 4.69
N SER A 40 -19.28 -1.93 5.37
CA SER A 40 -20.13 -0.78 5.05
C SER A 40 -19.94 -0.33 3.59
N CYS A 41 -18.71 -0.26 3.12
CA CYS A 41 -18.42 0.09 1.72
C CYS A 41 -19.04 -0.91 0.72
N PHE A 42 -19.05 -2.20 1.05
CA PHE A 42 -19.72 -3.22 0.21
C PHE A 42 -21.23 -3.11 0.26
N SER A 43 -21.80 -2.75 1.42
CA SER A 43 -23.25 -2.61 1.58
C SER A 43 -23.82 -1.38 0.89
N GLU A 44 -23.03 -0.29 0.80
CA GLU A 44 -23.44 0.98 0.24
C GLU A 44 -23.25 1.08 -1.29
N SER A 45 -22.47 0.17 -1.88
CA SER A 45 -22.16 0.19 -3.31
C SER A 45 -21.68 -1.17 -3.83
N GLU A 46 -21.77 -1.37 -5.14
CA GLU A 46 -21.40 -2.61 -5.81
C GLU A 46 -20.29 -2.40 -6.83
N GLY A 47 -19.66 -3.51 -7.21
CA GLY A 47 -18.65 -3.56 -8.28
C GLY A 47 -17.46 -2.62 -8.02
N GLU A 48 -16.98 -1.97 -9.07
CA GLU A 48 -15.82 -1.04 -8.97
C GLU A 48 -16.05 0.11 -7.99
N ARG A 49 -17.29 0.55 -7.82
CA ARG A 49 -17.60 1.66 -6.90
C ARG A 49 -17.36 1.24 -5.45
N ALA A 50 -17.73 0.03 -5.08
CA ALA A 50 -17.44 -0.52 -3.76
C ALA A 50 -15.93 -0.58 -3.51
N VAL A 51 -15.17 -1.09 -4.47
CA VAL A 51 -13.70 -1.19 -4.36
C VAL A 51 -13.07 0.21 -4.24
N LYS A 52 -13.55 1.20 -5.00
CA LYS A 52 -13.07 2.61 -4.88
C LYS A 52 -13.39 3.21 -3.51
N ASN A 53 -14.54 2.92 -2.92
CA ASN A 53 -14.90 3.36 -1.57
C ASN A 53 -14.02 2.69 -0.50
N ILE A 54 -13.78 1.39 -0.65
CA ILE A 54 -12.84 0.64 0.21
C ILE A 54 -11.42 1.24 0.11
N ALA A 55 -10.96 1.57 -1.11
CA ALA A 55 -9.66 2.19 -1.31
C ALA A 55 -9.54 3.53 -0.57
N LYS A 56 -10.56 4.38 -0.63
CA LYS A 56 -10.61 5.65 0.12
C LYS A 56 -10.55 5.40 1.63
N TYR A 57 -11.38 4.48 2.12
CA TYR A 57 -11.41 4.12 3.53
C TYR A 57 -10.05 3.63 4.04
N ILE A 58 -9.41 2.73 3.29
CA ILE A 58 -8.09 2.18 3.66
C ILE A 58 -7.01 3.27 3.60
N ALA A 59 -7.04 4.14 2.58
CA ALA A 59 -6.10 5.26 2.48
C ALA A 59 -6.15 6.17 3.72
N GLU A 60 -7.35 6.52 4.17
CA GLU A 60 -7.55 7.31 5.39
C GLU A 60 -7.05 6.57 6.64
N LYS A 61 -7.38 5.29 6.78
CA LYS A 61 -7.01 4.51 7.98
C LYS A 61 -5.53 4.21 8.06
N THR A 62 -4.84 4.06 6.92
CA THR A 62 -3.41 3.75 6.87
C THR A 62 -2.52 4.99 6.73
N ASN A 63 -3.10 6.16 6.41
CA ASN A 63 -2.39 7.37 6.00
C ASN A 63 -1.44 7.14 4.82
N ASN A 64 -1.84 6.30 3.87
CA ASN A 64 -1.06 5.94 2.70
C ASN A 64 -1.87 6.16 1.42
N ALA A 65 -1.20 6.14 0.27
CA ALA A 65 -1.91 6.07 -1.00
C ALA A 65 -2.39 4.64 -1.26
N VAL A 66 -3.46 4.52 -2.02
CA VAL A 66 -3.98 3.23 -2.50
C VAL A 66 -4.12 3.31 -4.02
N ILE A 67 -3.63 2.28 -4.70
CA ILE A 67 -3.73 2.09 -6.15
C ILE A 67 -4.53 0.83 -6.39
N VAL A 68 -5.52 0.91 -7.27
CA VAL A 68 -6.37 -0.21 -7.69
C VAL A 68 -6.37 -0.28 -9.20
N ALA A 69 -6.05 -1.46 -9.75
CA ALA A 69 -6.24 -1.75 -11.16
C ALA A 69 -7.43 -2.69 -11.35
N PHE A 70 -8.28 -2.37 -12.30
CA PHE A 70 -9.41 -3.20 -12.72
C PHE A 70 -9.10 -3.80 -14.09
N GLY A 71 -8.42 -4.94 -14.10
CA GLY A 71 -7.83 -5.50 -15.32
C GLY A 71 -6.68 -4.63 -15.84
N THR A 72 -6.53 -4.58 -17.17
CA THR A 72 -5.48 -3.82 -17.87
C THR A 72 -5.89 -2.40 -18.25
N ASP A 73 -7.18 -2.06 -18.14
CA ASP A 73 -7.74 -0.89 -18.84
C ASP A 73 -8.20 0.23 -17.89
N SER A 74 -8.22 0.00 -16.59
CA SER A 74 -8.76 0.98 -15.64
C SER A 74 -7.96 1.03 -14.36
N LEU A 75 -7.36 2.19 -14.10
CA LEU A 75 -6.66 2.51 -12.87
C LEU A 75 -7.45 3.50 -12.01
N TYR A 76 -7.38 3.29 -10.72
CA TYR A 76 -7.87 4.22 -9.73
C TYR A 76 -6.84 4.37 -8.62
N TYR A 77 -6.54 5.60 -8.23
CA TYR A 77 -5.68 5.88 -7.08
C TYR A 77 -6.29 6.96 -6.19
N THR A 78 -6.02 6.85 -4.91
CA THR A 78 -6.50 7.77 -3.87
C THR A 78 -5.50 7.85 -2.73
N GLY A 79 -5.70 8.82 -1.82
CA GLY A 79 -4.83 8.93 -0.63
C GLY A 79 -3.49 9.63 -0.88
N MET A 80 -3.31 10.32 -2.02
CA MET A 80 -2.06 11.06 -2.29
C MET A 80 -1.81 12.15 -1.25
N SER A 81 -2.86 12.84 -0.81
CA SER A 81 -2.73 13.85 0.24
C SER A 81 -2.24 13.27 1.57
N GLN A 82 -2.71 12.07 1.93
CA GLN A 82 -2.25 11.35 3.12
C GLN A 82 -0.77 10.93 2.98
N LEU A 83 -0.39 10.43 1.81
CA LEU A 83 0.99 10.05 1.53
C LEU A 83 1.92 11.26 1.62
N PHE A 84 1.61 12.35 0.92
CA PHE A 84 2.46 13.54 0.87
C PHE A 84 2.46 14.37 2.18
N ALA A 85 1.49 14.18 3.06
CA ALA A 85 1.50 14.78 4.40
C ALA A 85 2.53 14.14 5.35
N GLN A 86 3.08 12.97 5.00
CA GLN A 86 4.04 12.27 5.84
C GLN A 86 5.41 12.97 5.87
N PRO A 87 6.16 12.87 6.99
CA PRO A 87 7.42 13.60 7.18
C PRO A 87 8.46 13.40 6.10
N GLU A 88 8.53 12.22 5.48
CA GLU A 88 9.46 11.90 4.40
C GLU A 88 9.29 12.78 3.17
N PHE A 89 8.06 13.18 2.89
CA PHE A 89 7.71 13.98 1.72
C PHE A 89 7.74 15.49 1.96
N ARG A 90 8.25 15.94 3.11
CA ARG A 90 8.54 17.36 3.36
C ARG A 90 9.71 17.89 2.53
N ASP A 91 10.63 17.00 2.16
CA ASP A 91 11.66 17.32 1.19
C ASP A 91 11.05 17.39 -0.21
N TYR A 92 11.23 18.55 -0.86
CA TYR A 92 10.63 18.80 -2.18
C TYR A 92 11.10 17.82 -3.25
N ALA A 93 12.38 17.45 -3.25
CA ALA A 93 12.92 16.49 -4.21
C ALA A 93 12.30 15.09 -4.01
N TYR A 94 12.03 14.71 -2.76
CA TYR A 94 11.34 13.47 -2.43
C TYR A 94 9.87 13.50 -2.89
N MET A 95 9.19 14.60 -2.66
CA MET A 95 7.79 14.76 -3.08
C MET A 95 7.67 14.67 -4.61
N ILE A 96 8.55 15.34 -5.35
CA ILE A 96 8.56 15.28 -6.82
C ILE A 96 8.82 13.84 -7.31
N LYS A 97 9.81 13.15 -6.75
CA LYS A 97 10.06 11.74 -7.11
C LYS A 97 8.87 10.84 -6.81
N ALA A 98 8.19 11.05 -5.70
CA ALA A 98 7.01 10.27 -5.36
C ALA A 98 5.81 10.61 -6.26
N SER A 99 5.65 11.85 -6.72
CA SER A 99 4.58 12.21 -7.64
C SER A 99 4.73 11.53 -9.01
N THR A 100 5.97 11.31 -9.48
CA THR A 100 6.20 10.58 -10.75
C THR A 100 5.71 9.14 -10.73
N ILE A 101 5.50 8.55 -9.54
CA ILE A 101 4.90 7.22 -9.40
C ILE A 101 3.52 7.19 -10.05
N PHE A 102 2.71 8.21 -9.77
CA PHE A 102 1.35 8.29 -10.27
C PHE A 102 1.31 8.60 -11.76
N ASP A 103 2.26 9.41 -12.27
CA ASP A 103 2.40 9.68 -13.69
C ASP A 103 2.82 8.45 -14.51
N GLN A 104 3.57 7.52 -13.88
CA GLN A 104 4.07 6.30 -14.53
C GLN A 104 3.24 5.05 -14.20
N CYS A 105 2.15 5.23 -13.45
CA CYS A 105 1.35 4.09 -12.97
C CYS A 105 0.79 3.27 -14.13
N ASP A 106 0.22 3.95 -15.14
CA ASP A 106 -0.36 3.31 -16.31
C ASP A 106 0.68 2.47 -17.08
N ASP A 107 1.90 2.98 -17.22
CA ASP A 107 2.98 2.30 -17.96
C ASP A 107 3.55 1.08 -17.23
N LYS A 108 3.46 1.06 -15.89
CA LYS A 108 4.12 0.04 -15.05
C LYS A 108 3.18 -0.96 -14.42
N ILE A 109 1.88 -0.72 -14.47
CA ILE A 109 0.95 -1.48 -13.66
C ILE A 109 0.91 -2.97 -14.02
N ASP A 110 1.02 -3.31 -15.30
CA ASP A 110 1.01 -4.69 -15.75
C ASP A 110 2.23 -5.46 -15.23
N ASP A 111 3.42 -4.88 -15.33
CA ASP A 111 4.66 -5.46 -14.78
C ASP A 111 4.56 -5.64 -13.25
N ILE A 112 3.88 -4.72 -12.57
CA ILE A 112 3.68 -4.80 -11.12
C ILE A 112 2.70 -5.90 -10.76
N ILE A 113 1.59 -6.02 -11.48
CA ILE A 113 0.58 -7.05 -11.25
C ILE A 113 1.20 -8.45 -11.41
N ASP A 114 2.10 -8.62 -12.36
CA ASP A 114 2.80 -9.88 -12.61
C ASP A 114 3.73 -10.32 -11.45
N LEU A 115 4.12 -9.40 -10.58
CA LEU A 115 4.86 -9.73 -9.36
C LEU A 115 3.97 -10.36 -8.27
N PHE A 116 2.65 -10.31 -8.43
CA PHE A 116 1.69 -10.79 -7.43
C PHE A 116 0.95 -12.02 -7.91
N GLU A 117 1.11 -13.11 -7.17
CA GLU A 117 0.31 -14.30 -7.37
C GLU A 117 -1.15 -14.04 -6.96
N ASN A 118 -2.09 -14.67 -7.67
CA ASN A 118 -3.50 -14.49 -7.39
C ASN A 118 -3.88 -14.97 -5.98
N ASN A 119 -4.58 -14.14 -5.24
CA ASN A 119 -5.00 -14.39 -3.85
C ASN A 119 -3.85 -14.57 -2.84
N ILE A 120 -2.65 -14.09 -3.14
CA ILE A 120 -1.52 -14.11 -2.20
C ILE A 120 -1.07 -12.67 -1.91
N PRO A 121 -1.31 -12.16 -0.68
CA PRO A 121 -0.80 -10.87 -0.27
C PRO A 121 0.73 -10.85 -0.26
N ARG A 122 1.30 -9.74 -0.74
CA ARG A 122 2.76 -9.56 -0.79
C ARG A 122 3.16 -8.17 -0.35
N VAL A 123 4.35 -8.08 0.26
CA VAL A 123 5.00 -6.83 0.63
C VAL A 123 6.25 -6.65 -0.23
N LEU A 124 6.38 -5.49 -0.88
CA LEU A 124 7.58 -5.10 -1.63
C LEU A 124 8.19 -3.86 -0.98
N ILE A 125 9.46 -3.95 -0.59
CA ILE A 125 10.13 -2.91 0.22
C ILE A 125 11.30 -2.32 -0.57
N GLY A 126 11.34 -0.99 -0.66
CA GLY A 126 12.49 -0.27 -1.21
C GLY A 126 12.88 -0.72 -2.61
N THR A 127 14.01 -1.38 -2.76
CA THR A 127 14.53 -1.84 -4.07
C THR A 127 13.67 -2.90 -4.76
N GLU A 128 12.82 -3.61 -4.03
CA GLU A 128 11.85 -4.56 -4.61
C GLU A 128 10.63 -3.87 -5.21
N ASN A 129 10.39 -2.63 -4.82
CA ASN A 129 9.23 -1.87 -5.26
C ASN A 129 9.52 -1.21 -6.61
N PRO A 130 8.81 -1.57 -7.70
CA PRO A 130 9.00 -0.98 -9.02
C PRO A 130 8.78 0.53 -9.08
N PHE A 131 8.04 1.09 -8.13
CA PHE A 131 7.84 2.53 -8.00
C PHE A 131 8.99 3.28 -7.33
N GLY A 132 10.04 2.58 -6.88
CA GLY A 132 11.27 3.18 -6.39
C GLY A 132 11.59 2.92 -4.93
N GLN A 133 12.88 3.07 -4.64
CA GLN A 133 13.50 2.66 -3.37
C GLN A 133 13.01 3.41 -2.12
N MET A 134 12.30 4.52 -2.29
CA MET A 134 11.87 5.38 -1.17
C MET A 134 10.52 4.96 -0.60
N THR A 135 9.83 4.07 -1.29
CA THR A 135 8.49 3.63 -0.96
C THR A 135 8.43 2.12 -0.79
N SER A 136 7.37 1.67 -0.16
CA SER A 136 7.01 0.26 -0.05
C SER A 136 5.56 0.08 -0.42
N MET A 137 5.21 -1.11 -0.85
CA MET A 137 3.83 -1.46 -1.15
C MET A 137 3.41 -2.76 -0.47
N VAL A 138 2.15 -2.82 -0.11
CA VAL A 138 1.48 -4.03 0.37
C VAL A 138 0.26 -4.25 -0.51
N GLY A 139 0.24 -5.34 -1.25
CA GLY A 139 -0.80 -5.55 -2.25
C GLY A 139 -1.24 -7.00 -2.37
N VAL A 140 -2.31 -7.18 -3.14
CA VAL A 140 -2.86 -8.47 -3.51
C VAL A 140 -3.55 -8.38 -4.86
N ARG A 141 -3.45 -9.44 -5.64
CA ARG A 141 -4.24 -9.65 -6.85
C ARG A 141 -5.41 -10.56 -6.50
N ILE A 142 -6.63 -10.14 -6.81
CA ILE A 142 -7.87 -10.88 -6.57
C ILE A 142 -8.63 -10.97 -7.90
N GLY A 143 -8.46 -12.07 -8.61
CA GLY A 143 -9.00 -12.23 -9.94
C GLY A 143 -8.45 -11.16 -10.91
N LYS A 144 -9.33 -10.27 -11.37
CA LYS A 144 -8.97 -9.15 -12.26
C LYS A 144 -8.67 -7.84 -11.53
N VAL A 145 -8.85 -7.80 -10.21
CA VAL A 145 -8.58 -6.61 -9.41
C VAL A 145 -7.21 -6.75 -8.74
N PHE A 146 -6.35 -5.77 -8.96
CA PHE A 146 -5.13 -5.59 -8.19
C PHE A 146 -5.31 -4.44 -7.22
N PHE A 147 -5.08 -4.67 -5.94
CA PHE A 147 -5.23 -3.70 -4.87
C PHE A 147 -3.91 -3.55 -4.12
N THR A 148 -3.38 -2.34 -4.03
CA THR A 148 -2.14 -2.10 -3.30
C THR A 148 -2.15 -0.80 -2.50
N ILE A 149 -1.56 -0.87 -1.31
CA ILE A 149 -1.30 0.25 -0.41
C ILE A 149 0.15 0.67 -0.61
N LEU A 150 0.38 1.93 -1.01
CA LEU A 150 1.69 2.52 -1.25
C LEU A 150 2.00 3.53 -0.15
N GLY A 151 3.12 3.34 0.53
CA GLY A 151 3.57 4.22 1.61
C GLY A 151 5.08 4.40 1.64
N PRO A 152 5.62 5.22 2.56
CA PRO A 152 7.06 5.29 2.81
C PRO A 152 7.58 3.96 3.38
N MET A 153 8.89 3.71 3.28
CA MET A 153 9.48 2.48 3.83
C MET A 153 9.17 2.23 5.32
N ARG A 154 8.90 3.27 6.10
CA ARG A 154 8.52 3.13 7.52
C ARG A 154 7.03 2.94 7.78
N MET A 155 6.24 2.65 6.74
CA MET A 155 4.80 2.43 6.91
C MET A 155 4.49 1.35 7.95
N ASP A 156 3.29 1.38 8.52
CA ASP A 156 2.79 0.31 9.38
C ASP A 156 2.41 -0.91 8.54
N TYR A 157 3.39 -1.80 8.32
CA TYR A 157 3.23 -3.00 7.51
C TYR A 157 2.16 -3.94 8.07
N ASN A 158 2.09 -4.09 9.41
CA ASN A 158 1.10 -4.97 10.04
C ASN A 158 -0.31 -4.49 9.75
N LYS A 159 -0.55 -3.20 9.90
CA LYS A 159 -1.85 -2.60 9.61
C LYS A 159 -2.20 -2.68 8.12
N ALA A 160 -1.28 -2.32 7.25
CA ALA A 160 -1.50 -2.39 5.80
C ALA A 160 -1.77 -3.84 5.35
N PHE A 161 -0.96 -4.79 5.81
CA PHE A 161 -1.13 -6.20 5.49
C PHE A 161 -2.46 -6.76 6.03
N SER A 162 -2.90 -6.33 7.22
CA SER A 162 -4.17 -6.79 7.79
C SER A 162 -5.38 -6.43 6.92
N PHE A 163 -5.38 -5.25 6.29
CA PHE A 163 -6.41 -4.87 5.34
C PHE A 163 -6.38 -5.72 4.07
N VAL A 164 -5.19 -5.88 3.49
CA VAL A 164 -5.01 -6.62 2.24
C VAL A 164 -5.35 -8.10 2.41
N ASP A 165 -4.93 -8.71 3.51
CA ASP A 165 -5.25 -10.10 3.88
C ASP A 165 -6.77 -10.28 4.12
N TYR A 166 -7.40 -9.30 4.73
CA TYR A 166 -8.85 -9.30 4.92
C TYR A 166 -9.61 -9.26 3.59
N LEU A 167 -9.22 -8.35 2.69
CA LEU A 167 -9.84 -8.26 1.36
C LEU A 167 -9.74 -9.56 0.57
N GLN A 168 -8.60 -10.23 0.65
CA GLN A 168 -8.37 -11.52 0.00
C GLN A 168 -9.28 -12.62 0.58
N LYS A 169 -9.56 -12.60 1.88
CA LYS A 169 -10.39 -13.58 2.56
C LYS A 169 -11.89 -13.39 2.32
N GLU A 170 -12.34 -12.15 2.23
CA GLU A 170 -13.75 -11.83 1.96
C GLU A 170 -14.17 -12.16 0.52
N ASN A 171 -13.23 -12.33 -0.40
CA ASN A 171 -13.52 -12.64 -1.80
C ASN A 171 -13.46 -14.17 -2.10
N LYS A 172 -13.43 -15.01 -1.08
CA LYS A 172 -13.58 -16.47 -1.21
C LYS A 172 -15.03 -16.86 -1.08
#